data_bab23745d01a74b6e52761d54461c87b
#
_entry.id   bab23745d01a74b6e52761d54461c87b
#
_cell.length_a   1.000
_cell.length_b   1.000
_cell.length_c   1.000
_cell.angle_alpha   90.00
_cell.angle_beta   90.00
_cell.angle_gamma   90.00
#
_symmetry.space_group_name_H-M   'P 1'
#
loop_
_entity.id
_entity.type
_entity.pdbx_description
1 polymer ?
#
loop_
_entity_poly.entity_id
_entity_poly.type
_entity_poly.pdbx_seq_one_letter_code
_entity_poly.pdbx_strand_id
1 'polypeptide(L)'
;MISKRWFGVALLAANLGASWASAQDAPPAQWLRLDPLPAEMTLNSRESFDGVPPRFVLLTDGSVFVGGRREVLRGFLDRTEMQALSTRLDLVRKSLGSAGAPTTLKIGDGEGPAIFRFSVLLGVPMQVVVMGKLPPPGAPALLPLPDFVRHLAGFRHPSLKPWDPAEFTMIVREKTMPGGCRPARGLPALSQVMSSGETRVSETLTRSFPTGPDMSHVCEASKRFTVVFRPFIPGER
;
A
#
# COMPACT_ATOMS: atom_id res chain seq x y z
N MET A 1 37.41 -5.29 -66.78
CA MET A 1 36.45 -6.38 -66.38
C MET A 1 36.35 -6.38 -64.86
N ILE A 2 35.31 -5.80 -64.31
CA ILE A 2 35.12 -5.62 -62.86
C ILE A 2 33.86 -6.38 -62.46
N SER A 3 34.02 -7.48 -61.74
CA SER A 3 32.94 -8.30 -61.20
C SER A 3 32.49 -7.74 -59.87
N LYS A 4 31.27 -7.20 -59.80
CA LYS A 4 30.58 -6.81 -58.57
C LYS A 4 29.93 -8.05 -57.94
N ARG A 5 30.43 -8.46 -56.78
CA ARG A 5 29.73 -9.42 -55.91
C ARG A 5 28.85 -8.65 -54.93
N TRP A 6 27.55 -8.81 -55.11
CA TRP A 6 26.53 -8.48 -54.11
C TRP A 6 26.44 -9.64 -53.13
N PHE A 7 26.77 -9.42 -51.88
CA PHE A 7 26.39 -10.29 -50.77
C PHE A 7 25.22 -9.68 -50.05
N GLY A 8 24.15 -10.46 -50.03
CA GLY A 8 22.88 -10.07 -49.42
C GLY A 8 22.96 -9.93 -47.90
N VAL A 9 22.34 -8.90 -47.42
CA VAL A 9 21.94 -8.73 -45.99
C VAL A 9 20.51 -9.23 -45.93
N ALA A 10 20.33 -10.44 -45.44
CA ALA A 10 19.03 -10.97 -45.06
C ALA A 10 19.20 -11.69 -43.72
N LEU A 11 18.20 -11.58 -42.85
CA LEU A 11 17.97 -12.25 -41.58
C LEU A 11 18.62 -11.65 -40.32
N LEU A 12 17.92 -10.67 -39.76
CA LEU A 12 17.86 -10.46 -38.31
C LEU A 12 16.52 -9.78 -37.95
N ALA A 13 15.42 -10.45 -38.25
CA ALA A 13 14.07 -10.02 -37.85
C ALA A 13 13.24 -11.20 -37.35
N ALA A 14 13.77 -11.95 -36.38
CA ALA A 14 12.98 -13.03 -35.76
C ALA A 14 13.52 -13.33 -34.37
N ASN A 15 13.29 -12.47 -33.39
CA ASN A 15 13.38 -12.81 -31.94
C ASN A 15 12.81 -11.73 -30.99
N LEU A 16 11.93 -10.86 -31.47
CA LEU A 16 11.24 -9.90 -30.57
C LEU A 16 9.82 -10.31 -30.18
N GLY A 17 9.37 -11.49 -30.60
CA GLY A 17 7.99 -11.96 -30.36
C GLY A 17 7.78 -12.83 -29.13
N ALA A 18 8.83 -13.33 -28.47
CA ALA A 18 8.68 -14.37 -27.45
C ALA A 18 8.67 -13.87 -25.99
N SER A 19 8.91 -12.59 -25.73
CA SER A 19 9.01 -12.07 -24.35
C SER A 19 7.73 -11.44 -23.80
N TRP A 20 6.67 -11.34 -24.57
CA TRP A 20 5.42 -10.67 -24.13
C TRP A 20 4.39 -11.64 -23.54
N ALA A 21 4.49 -12.93 -23.80
CA ALA A 21 3.52 -13.92 -23.30
C ALA A 21 3.76 -14.34 -21.84
N SER A 22 4.98 -14.23 -21.32
CA SER A 22 5.29 -14.66 -19.94
C SER A 22 5.07 -13.58 -18.86
N ALA A 23 4.75 -12.35 -19.25
CA ALA A 23 4.45 -11.28 -18.28
C ALA A 23 2.97 -11.26 -17.82
N GLN A 24 2.09 -12.01 -18.47
CA GLN A 24 0.65 -12.02 -18.16
C GLN A 24 0.27 -12.95 -17.01
N ASP A 25 1.13 -13.89 -16.60
CA ASP A 25 0.84 -14.87 -15.55
C ASP A 25 1.36 -14.47 -14.15
N ALA A 26 2.13 -13.41 -14.04
CA ALA A 26 2.57 -12.92 -12.73
C ALA A 26 1.40 -12.22 -12.03
N PRO A 27 1.15 -12.54 -10.73
CA PRO A 27 0.09 -11.86 -9.99
C PRO A 27 0.36 -10.36 -9.96
N PRO A 28 -0.70 -9.52 -10.01
CA PRO A 28 -0.56 -8.08 -10.02
C PRO A 28 0.20 -7.60 -8.78
N ALA A 29 1.21 -6.79 -9.00
CA ALA A 29 2.04 -6.23 -7.93
C ALA A 29 1.57 -4.83 -7.55
N GLN A 30 1.80 -4.43 -6.30
CA GLN A 30 1.51 -3.06 -5.87
C GLN A 30 2.48 -2.09 -6.54
N TRP A 31 1.93 -1.05 -7.16
CA TRP A 31 2.71 0.01 -7.79
C TRP A 31 2.78 1.26 -6.92
N LEU A 32 1.62 1.79 -6.50
CA LEU A 32 1.52 2.96 -5.62
C LEU A 32 0.82 2.59 -4.33
N ARG A 33 1.30 3.15 -3.22
CA ARG A 33 0.69 2.95 -1.90
C ARG A 33 0.73 4.23 -1.07
N LEU A 34 -0.37 4.53 -0.39
CA LEU A 34 -0.49 5.61 0.56
C LEU A 34 -1.03 5.05 1.89
N ASP A 35 -0.16 4.95 2.87
CA ASP A 35 -0.54 4.51 4.22
C ASP A 35 -0.82 5.73 5.11
N PRO A 36 -1.94 5.74 5.87
CA PRO A 36 -2.11 6.71 6.92
C PRO A 36 -1.11 6.45 8.05
N LEU A 37 -0.63 7.51 8.67
CA LEU A 37 0.22 7.40 9.85
C LEU A 37 -0.52 8.02 11.04
N PRO A 38 -0.32 7.51 12.27
CA PRO A 38 -0.91 8.11 13.45
C PRO A 38 -0.38 9.53 13.64
N ALA A 39 -1.27 10.44 14.03
CA ALA A 39 -0.94 11.84 14.30
C ALA A 39 0.12 12.00 15.38
N GLU A 40 0.19 11.04 16.30
CA GLU A 40 1.19 10.95 17.34
C GLU A 40 1.88 9.60 17.24
N MET A 41 3.15 9.59 16.84
CA MET A 41 3.97 8.37 16.85
C MET A 41 4.43 8.02 18.28
N THR A 42 3.52 8.00 19.23
CA THR A 42 3.77 7.35 20.51
C THR A 42 3.68 5.84 20.31
N LEU A 43 4.51 5.08 20.99
CA LEU A 43 4.51 3.62 20.93
C LEU A 43 3.11 3.01 21.12
N ASN A 44 2.24 3.67 21.90
CA ASN A 44 0.88 3.22 22.18
C ASN A 44 -0.13 3.47 21.05
N SER A 45 0.09 4.47 20.18
CA SER A 45 -0.81 4.75 19.06
C SER A 45 -0.52 3.87 17.84
N ARG A 46 0.66 3.24 17.78
CA ARG A 46 1.05 2.35 16.70
C ARG A 46 0.17 1.11 16.62
N GLU A 47 -0.26 0.59 17.77
CA GLU A 47 -1.10 -0.61 17.86
C GLU A 47 -2.49 -0.39 17.24
N SER A 48 -3.11 0.78 17.45
CA SER A 48 -4.46 1.05 16.92
C SER A 48 -4.47 1.34 15.42
N PHE A 49 -3.31 1.64 14.82
CA PHE A 49 -3.20 1.93 13.38
C PHE A 49 -2.93 0.70 12.52
N ASP A 50 -2.42 -0.36 13.09
CA ASP A 50 -2.14 -1.59 12.34
C ASP A 50 -3.40 -2.17 11.66
N GLY A 51 -4.59 -1.92 12.25
CA GLY A 51 -5.88 -2.33 11.68
C GLY A 51 -6.45 -1.37 10.62
N VAL A 52 -5.84 -0.22 10.39
CA VAL A 52 -6.30 0.72 9.37
C VAL A 52 -5.75 0.31 8.02
N PRO A 53 -6.61 0.03 7.02
CA PRO A 53 -6.12 -0.30 5.68
C PRO A 53 -5.42 0.91 5.05
N PRO A 54 -4.52 0.68 4.08
CA PRO A 54 -3.93 1.74 3.28
C PRO A 54 -5.00 2.67 2.71
N ARG A 55 -4.74 3.97 2.72
CA ARG A 55 -5.67 4.95 2.17
C ARG A 55 -5.88 4.79 0.68
N PHE A 56 -4.83 4.38 -0.03
CA PHE A 56 -4.84 4.15 -1.47
C PHE A 56 -3.80 3.08 -1.83
N VAL A 57 -4.19 2.12 -2.66
CA VAL A 57 -3.27 1.15 -3.28
C VAL A 57 -3.66 0.99 -4.73
N LEU A 58 -2.69 1.04 -5.63
CA LEU A 58 -2.85 0.78 -7.05
C LEU A 58 -1.94 -0.36 -7.48
N LEU A 59 -2.53 -1.35 -8.14
CA LEU A 59 -1.82 -2.49 -8.69
C LEU A 59 -1.44 -2.25 -10.16
N THR A 60 -0.54 -3.08 -10.66
CA THR A 60 -0.05 -3.02 -12.05
C THR A 60 -1.12 -3.35 -13.10
N ASP A 61 -2.16 -4.08 -12.71
CA ASP A 61 -3.29 -4.42 -13.58
C ASP A 61 -4.38 -3.33 -13.65
N GLY A 62 -4.21 -2.22 -12.93
CA GLY A 62 -5.19 -1.14 -12.81
C GLY A 62 -6.19 -1.32 -11.65
N SER A 63 -6.14 -2.44 -10.92
CA SER A 63 -6.96 -2.59 -9.72
C SER A 63 -6.58 -1.55 -8.68
N VAL A 64 -7.56 -0.81 -8.18
CA VAL A 64 -7.38 0.23 -7.17
C VAL A 64 -8.16 -0.10 -5.92
N PHE A 65 -7.53 0.09 -4.75
CA PHE A 65 -8.14 -0.07 -3.44
C PHE A 65 -8.06 1.24 -2.68
N VAL A 66 -9.18 1.66 -2.12
CA VAL A 66 -9.28 2.91 -1.34
C VAL A 66 -9.79 2.57 0.05
N GLY A 67 -8.90 2.69 1.04
CA GLY A 67 -9.22 2.39 2.42
C GLY A 67 -9.91 3.56 3.12
N GLY A 68 -10.99 3.26 3.83
CA GLY A 68 -11.58 4.08 4.87
C GLY A 68 -11.19 3.56 6.25
N ARG A 69 -11.87 4.06 7.28
CA ARG A 69 -11.62 3.61 8.65
C ARG A 69 -12.01 2.15 8.89
N ARG A 70 -13.08 1.67 8.25
CA ARG A 70 -13.62 0.32 8.42
C ARG A 70 -13.93 -0.39 7.09
N GLU A 71 -13.92 0.34 6.00
CA GLU A 71 -14.30 -0.17 4.70
C GLU A 71 -13.14 -0.01 3.72
N VAL A 72 -13.03 -0.93 2.79
CA VAL A 72 -12.19 -0.81 1.63
C VAL A 72 -13.07 -0.83 0.40
N LEU A 73 -12.89 0.14 -0.47
CA LEU A 73 -13.52 0.16 -1.79
C LEU A 73 -12.51 -0.40 -2.80
N ARG A 74 -13.01 -1.18 -3.76
CA ARG A 74 -12.23 -1.67 -4.89
C ARG A 74 -12.81 -1.11 -6.18
N GLY A 75 -11.95 -0.73 -7.10
CA GLY A 75 -12.29 -0.29 -8.44
C GLY A 75 -11.23 -0.69 -9.45
N PHE A 76 -11.35 -0.12 -10.64
CA PHE A 76 -10.42 -0.37 -11.72
C PHE A 76 -10.17 0.93 -12.49
N LEU A 77 -8.91 1.17 -12.82
CA LEU A 77 -8.46 2.27 -13.67
C LEU A 77 -8.08 1.73 -15.05
N ASP A 78 -8.55 2.39 -16.08
CA ASP A 78 -8.16 2.06 -17.44
C ASP A 78 -6.72 2.51 -17.75
N ARG A 79 -6.24 2.15 -18.94
CA ARG A 79 -4.88 2.48 -19.37
C ARG A 79 -4.62 3.97 -19.43
N THR A 80 -5.62 4.76 -19.81
CA THR A 80 -5.50 6.23 -19.93
C THR A 80 -5.37 6.87 -18.54
N GLU A 81 -6.17 6.40 -17.58
CA GLU A 81 -6.14 6.84 -16.20
C GLU A 81 -4.82 6.46 -15.51
N MET A 82 -4.35 5.22 -15.74
CA MET A 82 -3.04 4.77 -15.29
C MET A 82 -1.91 5.65 -15.84
N GLN A 83 -1.97 6.00 -17.13
CA GLN A 83 -1.01 6.90 -17.76
C GLN A 83 -1.05 8.31 -17.16
N ALA A 84 -2.23 8.82 -16.85
CA ALA A 84 -2.39 10.12 -16.21
C ALA A 84 -1.75 10.15 -14.80
N LEU A 85 -1.93 9.09 -14.02
CA LEU A 85 -1.24 8.96 -12.72
C LEU A 85 0.27 8.84 -12.87
N SER A 86 0.75 8.08 -13.87
CA SER A 86 2.19 7.99 -14.18
C SER A 86 2.78 9.34 -14.49
N THR A 87 2.12 10.13 -15.34
CA THR A 87 2.58 11.49 -15.69
C THR A 87 2.69 12.40 -14.46
N ARG A 88 1.70 12.35 -13.56
CA ARG A 88 1.76 13.10 -12.30
C ARG A 88 2.91 12.62 -11.40
N LEU A 89 3.14 11.30 -11.32
CA LEU A 89 4.24 10.73 -10.56
C LEU A 89 5.60 11.19 -11.11
N ASP A 90 5.74 11.32 -12.42
CA ASP A 90 6.97 11.83 -13.05
C ASP A 90 7.24 13.29 -12.70
N LEU A 91 6.19 14.12 -12.57
CA LEU A 91 6.32 15.48 -12.05
C LEU A 91 6.80 15.49 -10.59
N VAL A 92 6.25 14.58 -9.76
CA VAL A 92 6.71 14.40 -8.37
C VAL A 92 8.19 14.04 -8.34
N ARG A 93 8.61 13.03 -9.12
CA ARG A 93 10.01 12.60 -9.20
C ARG A 93 10.95 13.73 -9.62
N LYS A 94 10.57 14.49 -10.64
CA LYS A 94 11.34 15.65 -11.09
C LYS A 94 11.48 16.72 -10.01
N SER A 95 10.44 16.95 -9.21
CA SER A 95 10.47 17.94 -8.12
C SER A 95 11.32 17.54 -6.93
N LEU A 96 11.46 16.23 -6.67
CA LEU A 96 12.25 15.70 -5.56
C LEU A 96 13.74 15.54 -5.91
N GLY A 97 14.11 15.65 -7.19
CA GLY A 97 15.47 15.42 -7.64
C GLY A 97 15.90 13.96 -7.55
N SER A 98 17.21 13.71 -7.60
CA SER A 98 17.80 12.37 -7.60
C SER A 98 17.82 11.68 -6.21
N ALA A 99 17.00 12.13 -5.27
CA ALA A 99 16.98 11.58 -3.93
C ALA A 99 16.40 10.16 -3.93
N GLY A 100 17.26 9.18 -4.13
CA GLY A 100 16.94 7.74 -4.03
C GLY A 100 16.77 7.22 -2.59
N ALA A 101 16.80 8.10 -1.59
CA ALA A 101 16.67 7.74 -0.17
C ALA A 101 15.26 8.07 0.36
N PRO A 102 14.80 7.42 1.43
CA PRO A 102 13.57 7.80 2.11
C PRO A 102 13.62 9.29 2.47
N THR A 103 12.67 10.05 1.98
CA THR A 103 12.62 11.50 2.14
C THR A 103 11.48 11.86 3.09
N THR A 104 11.71 12.81 3.98
CA THR A 104 10.65 13.43 4.78
C THR A 104 10.27 14.77 4.16
N LEU A 105 9.00 14.92 3.78
CA LEU A 105 8.44 16.16 3.29
C LEU A 105 7.62 16.82 4.40
N LYS A 106 7.97 18.05 4.72
CA LYS A 106 7.19 18.89 5.62
C LYS A 106 6.27 19.80 4.79
N ILE A 107 4.99 19.86 5.15
CA ILE A 107 3.99 20.70 4.51
C ILE A 107 3.66 21.89 5.43
N GLY A 108 3.57 23.09 4.87
CA GLY A 108 3.33 24.33 5.60
C GLY A 108 4.55 24.78 6.39
N ASP A 109 4.36 25.19 7.64
CA ASP A 109 5.42 25.60 8.56
C ASP A 109 6.33 24.47 9.04
N GLY A 110 6.00 23.25 8.64
CA GLY A 110 6.76 22.06 8.99
C GLY A 110 6.54 21.55 10.40
N GLU A 111 5.66 22.19 11.15
CA GLU A 111 5.20 21.72 12.45
C GLU A 111 3.95 20.87 12.27
N GLY A 112 3.98 19.67 12.83
CA GLY A 112 2.84 18.76 12.77
C GLY A 112 3.27 17.31 12.68
N PRO A 113 2.32 16.39 12.99
CA PRO A 113 2.57 14.97 12.96
C PRO A 113 2.78 14.47 11.54
N ALA A 114 3.45 13.32 11.43
CA ALA A 114 3.45 12.56 10.19
C ALA A 114 2.03 12.04 9.91
N ILE A 115 1.50 12.31 8.72
CA ILE A 115 0.11 11.99 8.35
C ILE A 115 -0.01 10.87 7.34
N PHE A 116 0.98 10.75 6.43
CA PHE A 116 1.01 9.70 5.41
C PHE A 116 2.43 9.22 5.13
N ARG A 117 2.52 7.94 4.75
CA ARG A 117 3.66 7.37 4.04
C ARG A 117 3.24 7.10 2.61
N PHE A 118 3.83 7.81 1.68
CA PHE A 118 3.67 7.56 0.25
C PHE A 118 4.80 6.67 -0.26
N SER A 119 4.47 5.62 -0.97
CA SER A 119 5.44 4.65 -1.51
C SER A 119 5.17 4.37 -2.99
N VAL A 120 6.23 4.37 -3.78
CA VAL A 120 6.29 3.79 -5.11
C VAL A 120 7.10 2.51 -5.00
N LEU A 121 6.48 1.37 -5.33
CA LEU A 121 7.05 0.05 -5.05
C LEU A 121 7.67 -0.62 -6.27
N LEU A 122 7.36 -0.11 -7.47
CA LEU A 122 7.86 -0.64 -8.74
C LEU A 122 8.55 0.43 -9.58
N GLY A 123 9.46 0.00 -10.43
CA GLY A 123 10.34 0.86 -11.20
C GLY A 123 11.46 1.41 -10.31
N VAL A 124 11.63 2.74 -10.27
CA VAL A 124 12.54 3.38 -9.30
C VAL A 124 11.79 3.52 -7.97
N PRO A 125 12.12 2.70 -6.95
CA PRO A 125 11.43 2.75 -5.67
C PRO A 125 11.59 4.12 -5.00
N MET A 126 10.52 4.59 -4.37
CA MET A 126 10.54 5.86 -3.63
C MET A 126 9.65 5.73 -2.40
N GLN A 127 10.10 6.26 -1.29
CA GLN A 127 9.30 6.37 -0.08
C GLN A 127 9.41 7.77 0.51
N VAL A 128 8.27 8.39 0.81
CA VAL A 128 8.21 9.73 1.39
C VAL A 128 7.27 9.72 2.59
N VAL A 129 7.74 10.23 3.71
CA VAL A 129 6.90 10.52 4.88
C VAL A 129 6.43 11.96 4.77
N VAL A 130 5.13 12.15 4.74
CA VAL A 130 4.48 13.46 4.66
C VAL A 130 4.07 13.89 6.05
N MET A 131 4.58 15.06 6.48
CA MET A 131 4.29 15.66 7.79
C MET A 131 3.50 16.95 7.61
N GLY A 132 2.68 17.28 8.59
CA GLY A 132 1.85 18.48 8.58
C GLY A 132 0.46 18.25 7.97
N LYS A 133 -0.31 19.32 7.82
CA LYS A 133 -1.70 19.25 7.34
C LYS A 133 -1.76 19.40 5.82
N LEU A 134 -2.40 18.44 5.17
CA LEU A 134 -2.68 18.59 3.72
C LEU A 134 -3.60 19.82 3.50
N PRO A 135 -3.29 20.66 2.49
CA PRO A 135 -4.15 21.78 2.17
C PRO A 135 -5.53 21.31 1.68
N PRO A 136 -6.58 22.11 1.88
CA PRO A 136 -7.93 21.77 1.44
C PRO A 136 -7.99 21.61 -0.09
N PRO A 137 -8.98 20.87 -0.62
CA PRO A 137 -9.26 20.84 -2.04
C PRO A 137 -9.48 22.26 -2.59
N GLY A 138 -8.91 22.57 -3.76
CA GLY A 138 -9.02 23.90 -4.37
C GLY A 138 -8.04 24.96 -3.85
N ALA A 139 -7.22 24.65 -2.86
CA ALA A 139 -6.09 25.51 -2.52
C ALA A 139 -5.14 25.66 -3.72
N PRO A 140 -4.45 26.81 -3.85
CA PRO A 140 -3.45 27.01 -4.90
C PRO A 140 -2.49 25.82 -4.98
N ALA A 141 -2.09 25.47 -6.20
CA ALA A 141 -1.18 24.36 -6.44
C ALA A 141 0.10 24.57 -5.62
N LEU A 142 0.35 23.64 -4.74
CA LEU A 142 1.60 23.54 -4.01
C LEU A 142 2.62 22.77 -4.85
N LEU A 143 3.71 22.37 -4.22
CA LEU A 143 4.67 21.47 -4.83
C LEU A 143 3.97 20.19 -5.33
N PRO A 144 4.44 19.56 -6.43
CA PRO A 144 3.79 18.40 -7.05
C PRO A 144 3.47 17.24 -6.09
N LEU A 145 4.34 16.96 -5.12
CA LEU A 145 4.12 15.86 -4.18
C LEU A 145 2.95 16.10 -3.21
N PRO A 146 2.80 17.25 -2.51
CA PRO A 146 1.64 17.51 -1.68
C PRO A 146 0.32 17.42 -2.44
N ASP A 147 0.28 17.92 -3.68
CA ASP A 147 -0.90 17.82 -4.53
C ASP A 147 -1.21 16.38 -4.93
N PHE A 148 -0.18 15.59 -5.24
CA PHE A 148 -0.34 14.19 -5.58
C PHE A 148 -0.85 13.37 -4.38
N VAL A 149 -0.24 13.54 -3.20
CA VAL A 149 -0.70 12.89 -1.97
C VAL A 149 -2.13 13.27 -1.63
N ARG A 150 -2.49 14.55 -1.74
CA ARG A 150 -3.87 15.04 -1.55
C ARG A 150 -4.84 14.37 -2.52
N HIS A 151 -4.46 14.25 -3.80
CA HIS A 151 -5.26 13.55 -4.81
C HIS A 151 -5.50 12.09 -4.44
N LEU A 152 -4.45 11.36 -4.04
CA LEU A 152 -4.58 9.95 -3.63
C LEU A 152 -5.38 9.81 -2.33
N ALA A 153 -5.16 10.67 -1.34
CA ALA A 153 -5.88 10.65 -0.08
C ALA A 153 -7.39 10.92 -0.24
N GLY A 154 -7.74 11.77 -1.19
CA GLY A 154 -9.13 12.10 -1.54
C GLY A 154 -9.67 11.36 -2.77
N PHE A 155 -9.01 10.29 -3.20
CA PHE A 155 -9.33 9.61 -4.46
C PHE A 155 -10.80 9.20 -4.54
N ARG A 156 -11.42 9.50 -5.68
CA ARG A 156 -12.80 9.16 -6.03
C ARG A 156 -12.80 8.65 -7.46
N HIS A 157 -13.54 7.58 -7.70
CA HIS A 157 -13.70 7.02 -9.04
C HIS A 157 -15.07 6.32 -9.17
N PRO A 158 -15.76 6.41 -10.32
CA PRO A 158 -17.07 5.78 -10.50
C PRO A 158 -17.07 4.25 -10.36
N SER A 159 -15.95 3.60 -10.66
CA SER A 159 -15.81 2.14 -10.53
C SER A 159 -15.68 1.65 -9.09
N LEU A 160 -15.46 2.53 -8.11
CA LEU A 160 -15.28 2.14 -6.72
C LEU A 160 -16.58 1.57 -6.14
N LYS A 161 -16.49 0.35 -5.62
CA LYS A 161 -17.57 -0.36 -4.93
C LYS A 161 -17.04 -0.95 -3.63
N PRO A 162 -17.91 -1.17 -2.62
CA PRO A 162 -17.52 -1.91 -1.43
C PRO A 162 -16.86 -3.23 -1.80
N TRP A 163 -15.74 -3.52 -1.16
CA TRP A 163 -14.98 -4.74 -1.39
C TRP A 163 -15.07 -5.65 -0.18
N ASP A 164 -15.44 -6.89 -0.43
CA ASP A 164 -15.50 -7.96 0.56
C ASP A 164 -14.26 -8.84 0.43
N PRO A 165 -13.28 -8.72 1.34
CA PRO A 165 -12.04 -9.46 1.25
C PRO A 165 -12.21 -10.90 1.73
N ALA A 166 -11.74 -11.87 0.95
CA ALA A 166 -11.68 -13.27 1.36
C ALA A 166 -10.56 -13.57 2.39
N GLU A 167 -9.54 -12.70 2.43
CA GLU A 167 -8.37 -12.85 3.28
C GLU A 167 -8.12 -11.57 4.09
N PHE A 168 -7.58 -11.78 5.29
CA PHE A 168 -7.19 -10.71 6.20
C PHE A 168 -5.74 -10.88 6.64
N THR A 169 -5.08 -9.77 6.91
CA THR A 169 -3.81 -9.75 7.62
C THR A 169 -4.09 -9.71 9.11
N MET A 170 -3.57 -10.68 9.84
CA MET A 170 -3.58 -10.72 11.30
C MET A 170 -2.24 -10.16 11.81
N ILE A 171 -2.31 -9.15 12.66
CA ILE A 171 -1.16 -8.49 13.28
C ILE A 171 -1.24 -8.77 14.77
N VAL A 172 -0.14 -9.29 15.34
CA VAL A 172 -0.07 -9.69 16.75
C VAL A 172 1.05 -8.90 17.43
N ARG A 173 0.75 -8.35 18.60
CA ARG A 173 1.72 -7.66 19.45
C ARG A 173 1.58 -8.12 20.89
N GLU A 174 2.70 -8.40 21.56
CA GLU A 174 2.69 -8.71 22.98
C GLU A 174 2.32 -7.46 23.77
N LYS A 175 1.40 -7.63 24.75
CA LYS A 175 0.93 -6.57 25.62
C LYS A 175 1.52 -6.75 27.02
N THR A 176 2.27 -5.78 27.48
CA THR A 176 2.88 -5.77 28.83
C THR A 176 1.99 -5.21 29.91
N MET A 177 0.96 -4.41 29.53
CA MET A 177 0.09 -3.74 30.51
C MET A 177 -0.98 -4.68 31.08
N PRO A 178 -1.37 -4.53 32.36
CA PRO A 178 -2.46 -5.29 32.96
C PRO A 178 -3.79 -4.95 32.29
N GLY A 179 -4.71 -5.93 32.23
CA GLY A 179 -6.05 -5.76 31.66
C GLY A 179 -6.70 -7.10 31.38
N GLY A 180 -8.01 -7.10 31.18
CA GLY A 180 -8.74 -8.31 30.77
C GLY A 180 -8.33 -8.76 29.38
N CYS A 181 -8.33 -10.08 29.16
CA CYS A 181 -8.13 -10.68 27.84
C CYS A 181 -9.02 -11.94 27.72
N ARG A 182 -9.35 -12.30 26.49
CA ARG A 182 -10.09 -13.53 26.20
C ARG A 182 -9.13 -14.64 25.74
N PRO A 183 -9.48 -15.92 25.92
CA PRO A 183 -8.65 -17.02 25.41
C PRO A 183 -8.44 -16.93 23.89
N ALA A 184 -7.26 -17.34 23.42
CA ALA A 184 -6.89 -17.38 22.01
C ALA A 184 -7.55 -18.51 21.20
N ARG A 185 -8.79 -18.91 21.56
CA ARG A 185 -9.47 -20.04 20.91
C ARG A 185 -9.69 -19.78 19.43
N GLY A 186 -9.27 -20.72 18.59
CA GLY A 186 -9.44 -20.65 17.14
C GLY A 186 -8.40 -19.80 16.42
N LEU A 187 -7.50 -19.12 17.13
CA LEU A 187 -6.37 -18.42 16.52
C LEU A 187 -5.17 -19.37 16.35
N PRO A 188 -4.32 -19.12 15.35
CA PRO A 188 -3.01 -19.78 15.30
C PRO A 188 -2.17 -19.38 16.51
N ALA A 189 -1.08 -20.11 16.79
CA ALA A 189 -0.19 -19.81 17.90
C ALA A 189 0.35 -18.37 17.81
N LEU A 190 -0.07 -17.49 18.73
CA LEU A 190 0.18 -16.05 18.66
C LEU A 190 1.66 -15.72 18.79
N SER A 191 2.40 -16.48 19.60
CA SER A 191 3.86 -16.34 19.73
C SER A 191 4.58 -16.64 18.41
N GLN A 192 4.08 -17.57 17.62
CA GLN A 192 4.62 -17.90 16.30
C GLN A 192 4.31 -16.79 15.28
N VAL A 193 3.06 -16.31 15.27
CA VAL A 193 2.67 -15.19 14.40
C VAL A 193 3.46 -13.94 14.72
N MET A 194 3.68 -13.64 16.01
CA MET A 194 4.47 -12.48 16.42
C MET A 194 5.91 -12.56 15.92
N SER A 195 6.51 -13.73 15.88
CA SER A 195 7.88 -13.93 15.37
C SER A 195 7.97 -13.77 13.85
N SER A 196 6.91 -14.06 13.11
CA SER A 196 6.82 -13.85 11.65
C SER A 196 6.39 -12.41 11.26
N GLY A 197 5.88 -11.63 12.21
CA GLY A 197 5.39 -10.26 12.03
C GLY A 197 3.91 -10.20 11.66
N GLU A 198 3.53 -10.71 10.51
CA GLU A 198 2.15 -10.70 10.00
C GLU A 198 1.80 -12.08 9.45
N THR A 199 0.52 -12.48 9.53
CA THR A 199 0.05 -13.69 8.89
C THR A 199 -1.28 -13.50 8.19
N ARG A 200 -1.49 -14.23 7.09
CA ARG A 200 -2.76 -14.25 6.37
C ARG A 200 -3.72 -15.22 7.05
N VAL A 201 -4.94 -14.79 7.16
CA VAL A 201 -6.03 -15.58 7.72
C VAL A 201 -7.29 -15.44 6.86
N SER A 202 -8.11 -16.49 6.85
CA SER A 202 -9.39 -16.44 6.14
C SER A 202 -10.42 -15.58 6.88
N GLU A 203 -11.43 -15.11 6.15
CA GLU A 203 -12.59 -14.41 6.72
C GLU A 203 -13.26 -15.24 7.83
N THR A 204 -13.33 -16.56 7.68
CA THR A 204 -13.94 -17.44 8.68
C THR A 204 -13.32 -17.29 10.06
N LEU A 205 -11.99 -17.12 10.13
CA LEU A 205 -11.29 -16.90 11.39
C LEU A 205 -11.64 -15.53 12.00
N THR A 206 -11.85 -14.52 11.18
CA THR A 206 -12.11 -13.16 11.66
C THR A 206 -13.52 -12.95 12.16
N ARG A 207 -14.48 -13.81 11.81
CA ARG A 207 -15.90 -13.65 12.19
C ARG A 207 -16.15 -13.57 13.70
N SER A 208 -15.28 -14.16 14.50
CA SER A 208 -15.37 -14.09 15.96
C SER A 208 -14.63 -12.91 16.58
N PHE A 209 -14.02 -12.06 15.76
CA PHE A 209 -13.19 -10.94 16.17
C PHE A 209 -13.61 -9.67 15.43
N PRO A 210 -13.55 -8.50 16.07
CA PRO A 210 -13.75 -7.25 15.36
C PRO A 210 -12.65 -7.07 14.30
N THR A 211 -13.03 -6.58 13.12
CA THR A 211 -12.13 -6.23 12.02
C THR A 211 -11.89 -4.72 11.96
N GLY A 212 -10.83 -4.32 11.28
CA GLY A 212 -10.45 -2.91 11.17
C GLY A 212 -9.59 -2.45 12.36
N PRO A 213 -9.67 -1.17 12.75
CA PRO A 213 -8.80 -0.60 13.77
C PRO A 213 -9.13 -1.07 15.20
N ASP A 214 -10.24 -1.80 15.38
CA ASP A 214 -10.63 -2.27 16.70
C ASP A 214 -9.72 -3.43 17.13
N MET A 215 -9.12 -3.30 18.30
CA MET A 215 -8.18 -4.27 18.87
C MET A 215 -8.89 -5.32 19.72
N SER A 216 -8.42 -6.57 19.62
CA SER A 216 -8.81 -7.61 20.53
C SER A 216 -7.66 -7.97 21.48
N HIS A 217 -7.94 -8.01 22.78
CA HIS A 217 -6.98 -8.47 23.77
C HIS A 217 -7.18 -9.97 24.02
N VAL A 218 -6.12 -10.73 23.77
CA VAL A 218 -6.16 -12.19 23.78
C VAL A 218 -5.06 -12.73 24.70
N CYS A 219 -5.36 -13.80 25.41
CA CYS A 219 -4.40 -14.53 26.25
C CYS A 219 -4.01 -15.86 25.61
N GLU A 220 -2.71 -16.14 25.57
CA GLU A 220 -2.16 -17.45 25.24
C GLU A 220 -1.15 -17.84 26.32
N ALA A 221 -1.40 -18.95 27.03
CA ALA A 221 -0.64 -19.31 28.22
C ALA A 221 -0.57 -18.16 29.26
N SER A 222 0.61 -17.76 29.66
CA SER A 222 0.85 -16.66 30.61
C SER A 222 0.99 -15.29 29.91
N LYS A 223 0.97 -15.25 28.59
CA LYS A 223 1.19 -14.04 27.80
C LYS A 223 -0.11 -13.40 27.34
N ARG A 224 -0.06 -12.09 27.15
CA ARG A 224 -1.16 -11.29 26.62
C ARG A 224 -0.77 -10.65 25.32
N PHE A 225 -1.70 -10.63 24.39
CA PHE A 225 -1.49 -10.10 23.06
C PHE A 225 -2.59 -9.13 22.65
N THR A 226 -2.24 -8.15 21.88
CA THR A 226 -3.16 -7.38 21.06
C THR A 226 -3.20 -8.03 19.68
N VAL A 227 -4.39 -8.33 19.20
CA VAL A 227 -4.63 -8.90 17.88
C VAL A 227 -5.51 -7.94 17.10
N VAL A 228 -5.07 -7.62 15.88
CA VAL A 228 -5.77 -6.71 14.97
C VAL A 228 -5.90 -7.40 13.61
N PHE A 229 -7.05 -7.24 12.98
CA PHE A 229 -7.30 -7.75 11.63
C PHE A 229 -7.57 -6.58 10.69
N ARG A 230 -6.94 -6.59 9.54
CA ARG A 230 -7.26 -5.70 8.44
C ARG A 230 -7.41 -6.49 7.13
N PRO A 231 -8.22 -6.01 6.17
CA PRO A 231 -8.28 -6.62 4.86
C PRO A 231 -6.89 -6.81 4.26
N PHE A 232 -6.61 -8.01 3.76
CA PHE A 232 -5.38 -8.29 3.03
C PHE A 232 -5.53 -7.77 1.60
N ILE A 233 -4.77 -6.74 1.24
CA ILE A 233 -4.81 -6.18 -0.10
C ILE A 233 -3.84 -6.97 -0.99
N PRO A 234 -4.27 -7.44 -2.19
CA PRO A 234 -3.42 -8.17 -3.11
C PRO A 234 -2.08 -7.50 -3.36
N GLY A 235 -1.02 -8.29 -3.48
CA GLY A 235 0.35 -7.80 -3.67
C GLY A 235 1.06 -7.33 -2.39
N GLU A 236 0.45 -7.42 -1.21
CA GLU A 236 1.16 -7.33 0.07
C GLU A 236 2.05 -8.56 0.27
N ARG A 237 3.24 -8.35 0.86
CA ARG A 237 4.21 -9.40 1.15
C ARG A 237 4.21 -9.73 2.63
#